data_8a50c724d00f2d851849dab77b7d358d
#
_entry.id   8a50c724d00f2d851849dab77b7d358d
#
_cell.length_a   1.000
_cell.length_b   1.000
_cell.length_c   1.000
_cell.angle_alpha   90.00
_cell.angle_beta   90.00
_cell.angle_gamma   90.00
#
_symmetry.space_group_name_H-M   'P 1'
#
loop_
_entity.id
_entity.type
_entity.pdbx_description
1 polymer ?
#
loop_
_entity_poly.entity_id
_entity_poly.type
_entity_poly.pdbx_seq_one_letter_code
_entity_poly.pdbx_strand_id
1 'polypeptide(L)'
;MKIPCITLFFVLLTNSLLAQDLSKEAKTEKESTQEHNTWLKQRFSEQHQKLIPVVAVADIFYACNIERKVDPIDHQLNDLVLTMNKDRLAQQLALCLGDDSIQSEVAINFGLLGCFHEQLAHLPAVERQQKMLLVKNAILSLSSSERKKSFTQCVTEQAIHYLK
;
A
#
# COMPACT_ATOMS: atom_id res chain seq x y z
N MET A 1 -1.86 85.14 16.71
CA MET A 1 -1.86 83.93 17.57
C MET A 1 -1.34 82.76 16.74
N LYS A 2 -0.13 82.27 16.99
CA LYS A 2 0.54 81.15 16.34
C LYS A 2 0.37 79.91 17.22
N ILE A 3 -0.29 78.86 16.67
CA ILE A 3 -0.42 77.59 17.34
C ILE A 3 0.60 76.62 16.66
N PRO A 4 1.52 76.03 17.42
CA PRO A 4 2.54 75.15 16.82
C PRO A 4 1.98 73.76 16.51
N CYS A 5 2.19 73.32 15.31
CA CYS A 5 1.85 72.01 14.75
C CYS A 5 3.01 71.02 15.07
N ILE A 6 3.11 70.48 16.30
CA ILE A 6 4.16 69.53 16.71
C ILE A 6 3.56 68.42 17.60
N THR A 7 2.60 67.65 17.15
CA THR A 7 2.19 66.42 17.89
C THR A 7 1.59 65.32 16.98
N LEU A 8 2.03 65.20 15.71
CA LEU A 8 1.48 64.19 14.83
C LEU A 8 2.53 63.26 14.18
N PHE A 9 3.70 63.12 14.80
CA PHE A 9 4.77 62.29 14.16
C PHE A 9 5.25 61.10 14.99
N PHE A 10 4.59 60.73 16.10
CA PHE A 10 5.10 59.66 16.98
C PHE A 10 4.25 58.38 17.04
N VAL A 11 3.20 58.21 16.23
CA VAL A 11 2.30 57.04 16.29
C VAL A 11 2.57 56.02 15.16
N LEU A 12 3.44 56.29 14.20
CA LEU A 12 3.66 55.40 13.04
C LEU A 12 4.83 54.42 13.17
N LEU A 13 5.57 54.40 14.29
CA LEU A 13 6.74 53.52 14.42
C LEU A 13 6.52 52.26 15.26
N THR A 14 5.35 52.02 15.84
CA THR A 14 5.09 50.84 16.68
C THR A 14 4.46 49.63 15.95
N ASN A 15 3.98 49.79 14.72
CA ASN A 15 3.31 48.71 13.98
C ASN A 15 4.25 47.78 13.23
N SER A 16 5.54 48.12 13.07
CA SER A 16 6.47 47.28 12.27
C SER A 16 7.03 46.08 13.03
N LEU A 17 7.05 46.11 14.37
CA LEU A 17 7.60 45.03 15.19
C LEU A 17 6.63 43.84 15.34
N LEU A 18 5.32 44.11 15.42
CA LEU A 18 4.30 43.06 15.51
C LEU A 18 4.11 42.27 14.21
N ALA A 19 4.32 42.90 13.06
CA ALA A 19 4.21 42.25 11.77
C ALA A 19 5.38 41.28 11.46
N GLN A 20 6.56 41.54 12.01
CA GLN A 20 7.72 40.64 11.84
C GLN A 20 7.61 39.36 12.68
N ASP A 21 7.02 39.46 13.88
CA ASP A 21 6.88 38.29 14.76
C ASP A 21 5.81 37.32 14.23
N LEU A 22 4.67 37.83 13.77
CA LEU A 22 3.63 37.03 13.12
C LEU A 22 4.10 36.34 11.83
N SER A 23 4.96 36.97 11.04
CA SER A 23 5.50 36.36 9.81
C SER A 23 6.53 35.29 10.11
N LYS A 24 7.26 35.38 11.22
CA LYS A 24 8.23 34.39 11.64
C LYS A 24 7.54 33.13 12.22
N GLU A 25 6.50 33.33 13.04
CA GLU A 25 5.68 32.20 13.53
C GLU A 25 4.98 31.44 12.40
N ALA A 26 4.34 32.14 11.48
CA ALA A 26 3.68 31.53 10.33
C ALA A 26 4.66 30.77 9.41
N LYS A 27 5.90 31.25 9.26
CA LYS A 27 6.95 30.57 8.51
C LYS A 27 7.42 29.30 9.23
N THR A 28 7.61 29.36 10.54
CA THR A 28 8.04 28.23 11.36
C THR A 28 6.97 27.15 11.41
N GLU A 29 5.70 27.50 11.52
CA GLU A 29 4.58 26.55 11.50
C GLU A 29 4.45 25.86 10.13
N LYS A 30 4.62 26.60 9.05
CA LYS A 30 4.59 26.04 7.69
C LYS A 30 5.76 25.09 7.45
N GLU A 31 6.95 25.42 7.95
CA GLU A 31 8.14 24.59 7.83
C GLU A 31 8.00 23.29 8.64
N SER A 32 7.52 23.36 9.88
CA SER A 32 7.26 22.18 10.71
C SER A 32 6.17 21.27 10.12
N THR A 33 5.14 21.86 9.52
CA THR A 33 4.08 21.11 8.83
C THR A 33 4.62 20.40 7.59
N GLN A 34 5.52 21.05 6.85
CA GLN A 34 6.14 20.46 5.66
C GLN A 34 7.09 19.31 6.03
N GLU A 35 7.89 19.46 7.07
CA GLU A 35 8.75 18.40 7.60
C GLU A 35 7.93 17.20 8.08
N HIS A 36 6.86 17.45 8.84
CA HIS A 36 5.94 16.41 9.29
C HIS A 36 5.30 15.65 8.12
N ASN A 37 4.81 16.36 7.10
CA ASN A 37 4.24 15.75 5.92
C ASN A 37 5.27 14.93 5.12
N THR A 38 6.51 15.39 5.06
CA THR A 38 7.60 14.65 4.42
C THR A 38 7.91 13.36 5.16
N TRP A 39 7.98 13.43 6.50
CA TRP A 39 8.17 12.27 7.36
C TRP A 39 7.03 11.25 7.21
N LEU A 40 5.77 11.71 7.19
CA LEU A 40 4.60 10.83 6.98
C LEU A 40 4.66 10.11 5.63
N LYS A 41 5.00 10.84 4.55
CA LYS A 41 5.14 10.26 3.21
C LYS A 41 6.24 9.19 3.16
N GLN A 42 7.38 9.47 3.81
CA GLN A 42 8.48 8.51 3.88
C GLN A 42 8.08 7.26 4.66
N ARG A 43 7.46 7.40 5.83
CA ARG A 43 6.99 6.27 6.66
C ARG A 43 5.97 5.42 5.91
N PHE A 44 5.01 6.06 5.24
CA PHE A 44 4.03 5.36 4.40
C PHE A 44 4.72 4.57 3.29
N SER A 45 5.65 5.19 2.56
CA SER A 45 6.39 4.53 1.49
C SER A 45 7.20 3.32 1.97
N GLU A 46 7.90 3.45 3.11
CA GLU A 46 8.66 2.36 3.71
C GLU A 46 7.77 1.19 4.15
N GLN A 47 6.62 1.48 4.76
CA GLN A 47 5.67 0.46 5.17
C GLN A 47 5.07 -0.26 3.97
N HIS A 48 4.68 0.49 2.94
CA HIS A 48 4.16 -0.06 1.69
C HIS A 48 5.18 -1.01 1.05
N GLN A 49 6.44 -0.58 0.88
CA GLN A 49 7.49 -1.42 0.30
C GLN A 49 7.74 -2.70 1.09
N LYS A 50 7.62 -2.67 2.42
CA LYS A 50 7.76 -3.86 3.28
C LYS A 50 6.59 -4.82 3.16
N LEU A 51 5.40 -4.34 2.79
CA LEU A 51 4.21 -5.17 2.63
C LEU A 51 4.15 -5.88 1.28
N ILE A 52 4.63 -5.27 0.21
CA ILE A 52 4.58 -5.85 -1.14
C ILE A 52 5.07 -7.31 -1.19
N PRO A 53 6.25 -7.68 -0.67
CA PRO A 53 6.70 -9.07 -0.70
C PRO A 53 5.84 -10.00 0.16
N VAL A 54 5.27 -9.51 1.27
CA VAL A 54 4.39 -10.31 2.13
C VAL A 54 3.08 -10.61 1.40
N VAL A 55 2.49 -9.60 0.76
CA VAL A 55 1.27 -9.75 -0.05
C VAL A 55 1.52 -10.71 -1.21
N ALA A 56 2.64 -10.56 -1.93
CA ALA A 56 2.98 -11.47 -3.02
C ALA A 56 3.06 -12.94 -2.57
N VAL A 57 3.73 -13.21 -1.46
CA VAL A 57 3.85 -14.56 -0.88
C VAL A 57 2.49 -15.09 -0.43
N ALA A 58 1.66 -14.24 0.18
CA ALA A 58 0.32 -14.60 0.64
C ALA A 58 -0.59 -14.98 -0.54
N ASP A 59 -0.59 -14.18 -1.62
CA ASP A 59 -1.39 -14.43 -2.82
C ASP A 59 -1.01 -15.76 -3.49
N ILE A 60 0.32 -15.99 -3.66
CA ILE A 60 0.80 -17.23 -4.27
C ILE A 60 0.40 -18.42 -3.41
N PHE A 61 0.65 -18.37 -2.09
CA PHE A 61 0.31 -19.46 -1.18
C PHE A 61 -1.21 -19.71 -1.14
N TYR A 62 -2.01 -18.66 -1.02
CA TYR A 62 -3.46 -18.77 -0.95
C TYR A 62 -4.04 -19.55 -2.15
N ALA A 63 -3.72 -19.12 -3.37
CA ALA A 63 -4.23 -19.76 -4.57
C ALA A 63 -3.62 -21.16 -4.78
N CYS A 64 -2.34 -21.34 -4.48
CA CYS A 64 -1.67 -22.63 -4.49
C CYS A 64 -2.38 -23.61 -3.55
N ASN A 65 -2.68 -23.19 -2.32
CA ASN A 65 -3.34 -24.04 -1.34
C ASN A 65 -4.79 -24.39 -1.71
N ILE A 66 -5.52 -23.48 -2.34
CA ILE A 66 -6.85 -23.78 -2.88
C ILE A 66 -6.77 -24.93 -3.89
N GLU A 67 -5.76 -24.94 -4.75
CA GLU A 67 -5.61 -25.92 -5.84
C GLU A 67 -4.98 -27.23 -5.35
N ARG A 68 -3.88 -27.15 -4.56
CA ARG A 68 -3.06 -28.31 -4.18
C ARG A 68 -3.44 -28.93 -2.82
N LYS A 69 -4.19 -28.19 -1.98
CA LYS A 69 -4.66 -28.65 -0.65
C LYS A 69 -3.54 -29.14 0.27
N VAL A 70 -2.42 -28.41 0.30
CA VAL A 70 -1.24 -28.77 1.10
C VAL A 70 -1.45 -28.48 2.58
N ASP A 71 -2.12 -27.36 2.90
CA ASP A 71 -2.57 -27.02 4.25
C ASP A 71 -4.08 -27.26 4.34
N PRO A 72 -4.56 -28.07 5.33
CA PRO A 72 -6.00 -28.31 5.50
C PRO A 72 -6.76 -27.10 6.02
N ILE A 73 -6.06 -26.04 6.49
CA ILE A 73 -6.68 -24.84 7.03
C ILE A 73 -7.20 -23.96 5.87
N ASP A 74 -8.45 -23.53 5.99
CA ASP A 74 -9.03 -22.54 5.08
C ASP A 74 -8.61 -21.14 5.50
N HIS A 75 -7.52 -20.67 4.93
CA HIS A 75 -6.95 -19.35 5.22
C HIS A 75 -7.70 -18.23 4.51
N GLN A 76 -7.82 -17.08 5.19
CA GLN A 76 -8.22 -15.85 4.55
C GLN A 76 -6.96 -15.03 4.19
N LEU A 77 -6.95 -14.36 3.04
CA LEU A 77 -5.78 -13.57 2.60
C LEU A 77 -5.38 -12.49 3.62
N ASN A 78 -6.37 -11.83 4.20
CA ASN A 78 -6.15 -10.85 5.26
C ASN A 78 -5.36 -11.42 6.45
N ASP A 79 -5.68 -12.65 6.85
CA ASP A 79 -4.98 -13.32 7.98
C ASP A 79 -3.55 -13.71 7.59
N LEU A 80 -3.33 -14.16 6.36
CA LEU A 80 -2.00 -14.47 5.84
C LEU A 80 -1.09 -13.25 5.83
N VAL A 81 -1.61 -12.08 5.45
CA VAL A 81 -0.82 -10.84 5.35
C VAL A 81 -0.60 -10.18 6.72
N LEU A 82 -1.62 -10.10 7.58
CA LEU A 82 -1.60 -9.29 8.79
C LEU A 82 -1.26 -10.06 10.06
N THR A 83 -1.62 -11.34 10.14
CA THR A 83 -1.55 -12.10 11.40
C THR A 83 -0.58 -13.27 11.37
N MET A 84 -0.39 -13.89 10.19
CA MET A 84 0.51 -15.03 10.09
C MET A 84 1.98 -14.58 10.24
N ASN A 85 2.76 -15.38 10.99
CA ASN A 85 4.20 -15.17 11.05
C ASN A 85 4.82 -15.35 9.65
N LYS A 86 5.70 -14.43 9.26
CA LYS A 86 6.29 -14.38 7.90
C LYS A 86 7.11 -15.62 7.56
N ASP A 87 7.85 -16.16 8.52
CA ASP A 87 8.65 -17.37 8.31
C ASP A 87 7.74 -18.59 8.10
N ARG A 88 6.63 -18.66 8.85
CA ARG A 88 5.61 -19.69 8.65
C ARG A 88 4.95 -19.56 7.28
N LEU A 89 4.58 -18.35 6.87
CA LEU A 89 3.99 -18.11 5.56
C LEU A 89 4.94 -18.53 4.43
N ALA A 90 6.23 -18.18 4.53
CA ALA A 90 7.26 -18.57 3.57
C ALA A 90 7.44 -20.10 3.53
N GLN A 91 7.42 -20.76 4.69
CA GLN A 91 7.51 -22.22 4.77
C GLN A 91 6.30 -22.91 4.13
N GLN A 92 5.09 -22.42 4.39
CA GLN A 92 3.88 -22.94 3.78
C GLN A 92 3.87 -22.75 2.26
N LEU A 93 4.36 -21.59 1.77
CA LEU A 93 4.54 -21.38 0.35
C LEU A 93 5.52 -22.37 -0.26
N ALA A 94 6.68 -22.58 0.35
CA ALA A 94 7.68 -23.53 -0.13
C ALA A 94 7.10 -24.96 -0.21
N LEU A 95 6.37 -25.39 0.81
CA LEU A 95 5.68 -26.69 0.81
C LEU A 95 4.65 -26.79 -0.33
N CYS A 96 3.90 -25.70 -0.57
CA CYS A 96 2.87 -25.71 -1.62
C CYS A 96 3.47 -25.69 -3.03
N LEU A 97 4.55 -24.94 -3.25
CA LEU A 97 5.21 -24.88 -4.56
C LEU A 97 5.99 -26.17 -4.87
N GLY A 98 6.53 -26.86 -3.85
CA GLY A 98 7.39 -28.02 -4.05
C GLY A 98 8.67 -27.62 -4.80
N ASP A 99 8.91 -28.23 -5.96
CA ASP A 99 10.10 -27.96 -6.79
C ASP A 99 9.98 -26.66 -7.63
N ASP A 100 8.81 -26.04 -7.67
CA ASP A 100 8.60 -24.78 -8.40
C ASP A 100 9.26 -23.61 -7.66
N SER A 101 10.03 -22.80 -8.38
CA SER A 101 10.55 -21.56 -7.80
C SER A 101 9.45 -20.48 -7.66
N ILE A 102 9.60 -19.54 -6.71
CA ILE A 102 8.69 -18.41 -6.55
C ILE A 102 8.62 -17.50 -7.80
N GLN A 103 9.60 -17.59 -8.68
CA GLN A 103 9.66 -16.83 -9.95
C GLN A 103 9.16 -17.64 -11.14
N SER A 104 8.73 -18.90 -10.91
CA SER A 104 8.20 -19.75 -11.97
C SER A 104 6.88 -19.21 -12.52
N GLU A 105 6.54 -19.60 -13.73
CA GLU A 105 5.24 -19.28 -14.33
C GLU A 105 4.08 -19.82 -13.48
N VAL A 106 4.27 -20.97 -12.85
CA VAL A 106 3.30 -21.60 -11.95
C VAL A 106 3.04 -20.69 -10.74
N ALA A 107 4.09 -20.23 -10.08
CA ALA A 107 3.97 -19.33 -8.92
C ALA A 107 3.32 -18.00 -9.30
N ILE A 108 3.70 -17.40 -10.44
CA ILE A 108 3.10 -16.15 -10.92
C ILE A 108 1.61 -16.32 -11.25
N ASN A 109 1.23 -17.46 -11.84
CA ASN A 109 -0.18 -17.75 -12.10
C ASN A 109 -0.97 -17.88 -10.79
N PHE A 110 -0.44 -18.55 -9.77
CA PHE A 110 -1.05 -18.58 -8.45
C PHE A 110 -1.14 -17.18 -7.84
N GLY A 111 -0.09 -16.38 -7.93
CA GLY A 111 -0.10 -15.03 -7.42
C GLY A 111 -1.19 -14.16 -8.04
N LEU A 112 -1.36 -14.21 -9.36
CA LEU A 112 -2.44 -13.53 -10.04
C LEU A 112 -3.81 -14.03 -9.58
N LEU A 113 -3.99 -15.34 -9.45
CA LEU A 113 -5.25 -15.90 -8.95
C LEU A 113 -5.56 -15.45 -7.53
N GLY A 114 -4.57 -15.44 -6.61
CA GLY A 114 -4.71 -14.95 -5.24
C GLY A 114 -5.12 -13.48 -5.21
N CYS A 115 -4.42 -12.63 -5.94
CA CYS A 115 -4.72 -11.21 -6.03
C CYS A 115 -6.16 -10.95 -6.54
N PHE A 116 -6.62 -11.65 -7.57
CA PHE A 116 -8.00 -11.52 -8.04
C PHE A 116 -9.03 -12.10 -7.07
N HIS A 117 -8.68 -13.11 -6.29
CA HIS A 117 -9.54 -13.58 -5.19
C HIS A 117 -9.84 -12.48 -4.19
N GLU A 118 -8.81 -11.71 -3.80
CA GLU A 118 -8.98 -10.56 -2.90
C GLU A 118 -9.81 -9.45 -3.55
N GLN A 119 -9.50 -9.07 -4.78
CA GLN A 119 -10.26 -8.03 -5.49
C GLN A 119 -11.74 -8.36 -5.66
N LEU A 120 -12.07 -9.62 -5.81
CA LEU A 120 -13.44 -10.11 -6.00
C LEU A 120 -14.10 -10.58 -4.69
N ALA A 121 -13.43 -10.44 -3.54
CA ALA A 121 -13.93 -10.93 -2.25
C ALA A 121 -15.27 -10.29 -1.83
N HIS A 122 -15.54 -9.07 -2.30
CA HIS A 122 -16.78 -8.34 -2.05
C HIS A 122 -18.00 -8.88 -2.80
N LEU A 123 -17.80 -9.75 -3.79
CA LEU A 123 -18.89 -10.30 -4.60
C LEU A 123 -19.54 -11.52 -3.92
N PRO A 124 -20.84 -11.77 -4.19
CA PRO A 124 -21.51 -13.02 -3.80
C PRO A 124 -20.77 -14.24 -4.33
N ALA A 125 -20.79 -15.36 -3.58
CA ALA A 125 -19.99 -16.56 -3.89
C ALA A 125 -20.16 -17.07 -5.33
N VAL A 126 -21.40 -17.13 -5.82
CA VAL A 126 -21.71 -17.62 -7.18
C VAL A 126 -21.11 -16.69 -8.25
N GLU A 127 -21.28 -15.39 -8.09
CA GLU A 127 -20.73 -14.42 -9.03
C GLU A 127 -19.20 -14.42 -9.00
N ARG A 128 -18.61 -14.46 -7.81
CA ARG A 128 -17.16 -14.57 -7.64
C ARG A 128 -16.60 -15.80 -8.36
N GLN A 129 -17.24 -16.95 -8.21
CA GLN A 129 -16.80 -18.17 -8.87
C GLN A 129 -16.82 -18.04 -10.40
N GLN A 130 -17.88 -17.44 -10.97
CA GLN A 130 -17.98 -17.18 -12.41
C GLN A 130 -16.89 -16.21 -12.88
N LYS A 131 -16.65 -15.13 -12.14
CA LYS A 131 -15.59 -14.16 -12.45
C LYS A 131 -14.20 -14.80 -12.37
N MET A 132 -13.93 -15.63 -11.35
CA MET A 132 -12.65 -16.32 -11.21
C MET A 132 -12.37 -17.29 -12.37
N LEU A 133 -13.40 -17.90 -12.96
CA LEU A 133 -13.21 -18.71 -14.16
C LEU A 133 -12.74 -17.85 -15.35
N LEU A 134 -13.32 -16.67 -15.54
CA LEU A 134 -12.88 -15.73 -16.57
C LEU A 134 -11.46 -15.22 -16.32
N VAL A 135 -11.12 -14.92 -15.07
CA VAL A 135 -9.76 -14.53 -14.65
C VAL A 135 -8.76 -15.64 -15.01
N LYS A 136 -9.05 -16.89 -14.68
CA LYS A 136 -8.18 -18.03 -15.01
C LYS A 136 -7.91 -18.11 -16.52
N ASN A 137 -8.94 -17.98 -17.34
CA ASN A 137 -8.80 -17.99 -18.80
C ASN A 137 -7.99 -16.77 -19.31
N ALA A 138 -8.23 -15.59 -18.75
CA ALA A 138 -7.48 -14.38 -19.09
C ALA A 138 -5.99 -14.53 -18.76
N ILE A 139 -5.63 -15.04 -17.57
CA ILE A 139 -4.24 -15.28 -17.18
C ILE A 139 -3.54 -16.23 -18.19
N LEU A 140 -4.22 -17.28 -18.63
CA LEU A 140 -3.66 -18.23 -19.59
C LEU A 140 -3.43 -17.61 -20.98
N SER A 141 -4.17 -16.56 -21.36
CA SER A 141 -3.99 -15.85 -22.62
C SER A 141 -2.86 -14.83 -22.61
N LEU A 142 -2.36 -14.41 -21.43
CA LEU A 142 -1.27 -13.46 -21.30
C LEU A 142 0.08 -14.12 -21.58
N SER A 143 1.01 -13.35 -22.16
CA SER A 143 2.43 -13.73 -22.22
C SER A 143 3.06 -13.74 -20.82
N SER A 144 4.19 -14.44 -20.66
CA SER A 144 4.96 -14.46 -19.41
C SER A 144 5.28 -13.05 -18.89
N SER A 145 5.69 -12.16 -19.77
CA SER A 145 6.01 -10.77 -19.43
C SER A 145 4.79 -10.00 -18.91
N GLU A 146 3.63 -10.18 -19.55
CA GLU A 146 2.38 -9.55 -19.13
C GLU A 146 1.91 -10.09 -17.78
N ARG A 147 1.99 -11.39 -17.54
CA ARG A 147 1.67 -12.01 -16.24
C ARG A 147 2.53 -11.42 -15.13
N LYS A 148 3.86 -11.35 -15.32
CA LYS A 148 4.79 -10.75 -14.35
C LYS A 148 4.45 -9.29 -14.06
N LYS A 149 4.21 -8.49 -15.09
CA LYS A 149 3.83 -7.09 -14.94
C LYS A 149 2.51 -6.93 -14.20
N SER A 150 1.49 -7.70 -14.59
CA SER A 150 0.17 -7.67 -13.97
C SER A 150 0.22 -8.11 -12.50
N PHE A 151 0.99 -9.15 -12.17
CA PHE A 151 1.17 -9.58 -10.79
C PHE A 151 1.87 -8.51 -9.95
N THR A 152 2.97 -7.93 -10.45
CA THR A 152 3.68 -6.85 -9.75
C THR A 152 2.75 -5.66 -9.48
N GLN A 153 1.97 -5.24 -10.46
CA GLN A 153 1.01 -4.16 -10.29
C GLN A 153 -0.06 -4.53 -9.25
N CYS A 154 -0.63 -5.72 -9.36
CA CYS A 154 -1.68 -6.18 -8.46
C CYS A 154 -1.23 -6.18 -7.00
N VAL A 155 -0.08 -6.78 -6.67
CA VAL A 155 0.42 -6.82 -5.28
C VAL A 155 0.82 -5.45 -4.76
N THR A 156 1.30 -4.56 -5.63
CA THR A 156 1.66 -3.19 -5.26
C THR A 156 0.41 -2.40 -4.86
N GLU A 157 -0.66 -2.50 -5.64
CA GLU A 157 -1.94 -1.85 -5.34
C GLU A 157 -2.61 -2.47 -4.10
N GLN A 158 -2.62 -3.79 -3.99
CA GLN A 158 -3.20 -4.52 -2.86
C GLN A 158 -2.48 -4.21 -1.55
N ALA A 159 -1.16 -4.05 -1.55
CA ALA A 159 -0.39 -3.70 -0.36
C ALA A 159 -0.82 -2.37 0.27
N ILE A 160 -1.39 -1.44 -0.52
CA ILE A 160 -1.93 -0.17 0.01
C ILE A 160 -3.13 -0.42 0.93
N HIS A 161 -3.97 -1.43 0.65
CA HIS A 161 -5.15 -1.75 1.45
C HIS A 161 -4.80 -2.29 2.85
N TYR A 162 -3.59 -2.82 3.02
CA TYR A 162 -3.08 -3.35 4.29
C TYR A 162 -2.30 -2.31 5.12
N LEU A 163 -2.12 -1.08 4.62
CA LEU A 163 -1.51 0.00 5.39
C LEU A 163 -2.51 0.52 6.43
N LYS A 164 -2.10 0.47 7.70
CA LYS A 164 -2.86 0.95 8.86
C LYS A 164 -2.09 2.03 9.60
#